data_d2860f2b1fad986404f486998fabed6a
#
_entry.id   d2860f2b1fad986404f486998fabed6a
#
_cell.length_a   1.000
_cell.length_b   1.000
_cell.length_c   1.000
_cell.angle_alpha   90.00
_cell.angle_beta   90.00
_cell.angle_gamma   90.00
#
_symmetry.space_group_name_H-M   'P 1'
#
loop_
_entity.id
_entity.type
_entity.pdbx_description
1 polymer ?
#
loop_
_entity_poly.entity_id
_entity_poly.type
_entity_poly.pdbx_seq_one_letter_code
_entity_poly.pdbx_strand_id
1 'polypeptide(L)'
;MDSNEQLLSTAQSFLLTPHELEAGKLDRVFGSLLSHRLDYADLYFQYSRSEGWSLEEGIVKSGSFSIDQGVGVRAIAGEKTAFAYSDEISLPALEDAAKATRAIAGSGGNRHPVAARKASGVRLYQPVDPLGSLQDAEKVKLLERLEGLCRQRDPRVVQVMAGLAAEYEVVLVARSDGVLAADVRPLVRMSVQVIAEQNGRREQGSSGGGGRTDYSHFTDEVLKEYADRAVDQALINLESRPAPAGTMTVVLGPGWPGVLLHEAIGHGLEGDFNRKGSSAFSGRIGERVAAKGVTVVDDGTLPNRRGSLSVDDEGNPTQRNILIEDGVLRGYMQDTLNARLMGVPVTGNGRRESFAHVVMPRMTNTYMLKGDKDPKDIIASVKKGLYAVNFGGGQVDITNGKFVFSASEAFMIEDGKVTYPVKGATLIGNGPDALTRVSMIGNDLQLDTGVGTCGKEGQSVPVGVGQPTLRIDGLTVGGTA
;
A
#
# COMPACT_ATOMS: atom_id res chain seq x y z
N MET A 1 18.77 13.93 21.90
CA MET A 1 17.83 12.79 22.02
C MET A 1 18.03 11.89 20.81
N ASP A 2 18.10 10.60 21.01
CA ASP A 2 18.06 9.64 19.91
C ASP A 2 16.70 9.81 19.16
N SER A 3 16.71 9.63 17.85
CA SER A 3 15.52 9.81 17.00
C SER A 3 14.32 8.97 17.48
N ASN A 4 14.57 7.77 17.99
CA ASN A 4 13.55 6.88 18.56
C ASN A 4 13.01 7.39 19.91
N GLU A 5 13.81 8.07 20.71
CA GLU A 5 13.36 8.72 21.94
C GLU A 5 12.40 9.85 21.66
N GLN A 6 12.62 10.59 20.58
CA GLN A 6 11.73 11.67 20.17
C GLN A 6 10.39 11.12 19.72
N LEU A 7 10.36 10.07 18.88
CA LEU A 7 9.10 9.43 18.45
C LEU A 7 8.32 8.88 19.63
N LEU A 8 8.99 8.19 20.55
CA LEU A 8 8.35 7.66 21.74
C LEU A 8 7.79 8.76 22.64
N SER A 9 8.56 9.84 22.87
CA SER A 9 8.11 11.01 23.66
C SER A 9 6.89 11.68 23.01
N THR A 10 6.90 11.82 21.66
CA THR A 10 5.74 12.34 20.93
C THR A 10 4.53 11.44 21.11
N ALA A 11 4.67 10.14 20.90
CA ALA A 11 3.56 9.21 21.04
C ALA A 11 2.99 9.19 22.47
N GLN A 12 3.84 9.21 23.48
CA GLN A 12 3.43 9.29 24.88
C GLN A 12 2.66 10.59 25.17
N SER A 13 3.07 11.73 24.61
CA SER A 13 2.41 13.02 24.81
C SER A 13 1.01 13.09 24.19
N PHE A 14 0.74 12.32 23.14
CA PHE A 14 -0.59 12.23 22.51
C PHE A 14 -1.47 11.14 23.13
N LEU A 15 -0.89 9.98 23.44
CA LEU A 15 -1.64 8.74 23.67
C LEU A 15 -1.66 8.28 25.13
N LEU A 16 -0.71 8.69 25.95
CA LEU A 16 -0.64 8.26 27.35
C LEU A 16 -0.80 9.41 28.34
N THR A 17 -0.03 10.47 28.19
CA THR A 17 0.01 11.57 29.17
C THR A 17 -1.35 12.25 29.36
N PRO A 18 -2.13 12.60 28.31
CA PRO A 18 -3.45 13.22 28.46
C PRO A 18 -4.47 12.34 29.18
N HIS A 19 -4.22 11.02 29.19
CA HIS A 19 -5.10 10.00 29.76
C HIS A 19 -4.56 9.45 31.10
N GLU A 20 -3.54 10.11 31.65
CA GLU A 20 -2.87 9.69 32.89
C GLU A 20 -2.37 8.24 32.86
N LEU A 21 -2.04 7.69 31.69
CA LEU A 21 -1.52 6.35 31.52
C LEU A 21 0.00 6.35 31.65
N GLU A 22 0.49 5.74 32.71
CA GLU A 22 1.92 5.54 32.96
C GLU A 22 2.29 4.06 32.75
N ALA A 23 3.60 3.78 32.66
CA ALA A 23 4.11 2.43 32.43
C ALA A 23 3.55 1.41 33.46
N GLY A 24 3.45 1.77 34.74
CA GLY A 24 2.90 0.89 35.77
C GLY A 24 1.42 0.54 35.56
N LYS A 25 0.63 1.42 34.94
CA LYS A 25 -0.77 1.14 34.57
C LYS A 25 -0.85 0.16 33.41
N LEU A 26 0.03 0.27 32.41
CA LEU A 26 0.13 -0.70 31.30
C LEU A 26 0.58 -2.07 31.81
N ASP A 27 1.55 -2.13 32.74
CA ASP A 27 1.98 -3.35 33.39
C ASP A 27 0.84 -4.06 34.12
N ARG A 28 -0.06 -3.30 34.76
CA ARG A 28 -1.28 -3.83 35.40
C ARG A 28 -2.21 -4.49 34.38
N VAL A 29 -2.43 -3.86 33.23
CA VAL A 29 -3.24 -4.43 32.13
C VAL A 29 -2.62 -5.72 31.63
N PHE A 30 -1.30 -5.73 31.35
CA PHE A 30 -0.58 -6.94 30.96
C PHE A 30 -0.60 -8.01 32.04
N GLY A 31 -0.44 -7.66 33.30
CA GLY A 31 -0.56 -8.60 34.43
C GLY A 31 -1.92 -9.28 34.45
N SER A 32 -2.99 -8.53 34.17
CA SER A 32 -4.35 -9.07 34.03
C SER A 32 -4.48 -10.02 32.85
N LEU A 33 -3.94 -9.70 31.66
CA LEU A 33 -3.94 -10.55 30.48
C LEU A 33 -3.13 -11.83 30.72
N LEU A 34 -1.89 -11.70 31.16
CA LEU A 34 -0.94 -12.79 31.33
C LEU A 34 -1.24 -13.72 32.53
N SER A 35 -2.20 -13.35 33.40
CA SER A 35 -2.76 -14.29 34.39
C SER A 35 -3.47 -15.49 33.76
N HIS A 36 -3.70 -15.44 32.44
CA HIS A 36 -4.25 -16.51 31.61
C HIS A 36 -3.16 -17.09 30.70
N ARG A 37 -3.40 -18.30 30.15
CA ARG A 37 -2.47 -18.95 29.22
C ARG A 37 -2.53 -18.27 27.86
N LEU A 38 -1.77 -17.21 27.69
CA LEU A 38 -1.57 -16.50 26.43
C LEU A 38 -0.16 -16.71 25.90
N ASP A 39 -0.02 -16.79 24.59
CA ASP A 39 1.29 -16.83 23.93
C ASP A 39 1.82 -15.41 23.71
N TYR A 40 0.92 -14.45 23.42
CA TYR A 40 1.25 -13.08 23.09
C TYR A 40 0.05 -12.16 23.37
N ALA A 41 0.33 -10.90 23.71
CA ALA A 41 -0.67 -9.84 23.78
C ALA A 41 -0.03 -8.50 23.38
N ASP A 42 -0.81 -7.62 22.78
CA ASP A 42 -0.43 -6.24 22.49
C ASP A 42 -1.56 -5.25 22.75
N LEU A 43 -1.14 -4.00 23.01
CA LEU A 43 -1.99 -2.81 23.07
C LEU A 43 -1.51 -1.90 21.96
N TYR A 44 -2.41 -1.56 21.03
CA TYR A 44 -2.15 -0.65 19.92
C TYR A 44 -2.93 0.64 20.15
N PHE A 45 -2.23 1.71 20.46
CA PHE A 45 -2.78 3.04 20.60
C PHE A 45 -2.61 3.82 19.32
N GLN A 46 -3.62 4.57 18.94
CA GLN A 46 -3.60 5.41 17.75
C GLN A 46 -4.27 6.76 18.03
N TYR A 47 -3.69 7.80 17.47
CA TYR A 47 -4.31 9.11 17.29
C TYR A 47 -4.08 9.52 15.85
N SER A 48 -5.13 9.92 15.15
CA SER A 48 -5.04 10.39 13.77
C SER A 48 -5.83 11.69 13.58
N ARG A 49 -5.30 12.55 12.72
CA ARG A 49 -6.00 13.71 12.15
C ARG A 49 -5.91 13.60 10.65
N SER A 50 -7.02 13.80 9.98
CA SER A 50 -7.05 13.82 8.53
C SER A 50 -7.83 15.01 8.00
N GLU A 51 -7.43 15.47 6.82
CA GLU A 51 -8.18 16.48 6.07
C GLU A 51 -8.24 16.10 4.61
N GLY A 52 -9.29 16.59 3.93
CA GLY A 52 -9.47 16.42 2.52
C GLY A 52 -10.10 17.65 1.90
N TRP A 53 -9.62 18.04 0.73
CA TRP A 53 -10.11 19.17 -0.06
C TRP A 53 -10.42 18.69 -1.45
N SER A 54 -11.54 19.11 -2.00
CA SER A 54 -11.91 18.86 -3.40
C SER A 54 -12.27 20.14 -4.12
N LEU A 55 -11.79 20.25 -5.35
CA LEU A 55 -12.06 21.35 -6.26
C LEU A 55 -12.57 20.78 -7.59
N GLU A 56 -13.63 21.37 -8.11
CA GLU A 56 -14.19 21.06 -9.42
C GLU A 56 -14.64 22.34 -10.08
N GLU A 57 -14.24 22.55 -11.33
CA GLU A 57 -14.60 23.73 -12.14
C GLU A 57 -14.27 25.06 -11.44
N GLY A 58 -13.08 25.18 -10.84
CA GLY A 58 -12.65 26.39 -10.12
C GLY A 58 -13.35 26.62 -8.78
N ILE A 59 -14.21 25.71 -8.35
CA ILE A 59 -15.00 25.84 -7.11
C ILE A 59 -14.61 24.78 -6.11
N VAL A 60 -14.26 25.17 -4.89
CA VAL A 60 -14.10 24.23 -3.78
C VAL A 60 -15.45 23.61 -3.46
N LYS A 61 -15.58 22.32 -3.66
CA LYS A 61 -16.82 21.55 -3.41
C LYS A 61 -16.91 21.06 -1.98
N SER A 62 -15.80 20.66 -1.40
CA SER A 62 -15.76 20.18 -0.01
C SER A 62 -14.41 20.43 0.62
N GLY A 63 -14.47 20.68 1.92
CA GLY A 63 -13.38 20.57 2.87
C GLY A 63 -13.83 19.66 4.00
N SER A 64 -13.04 18.68 4.38
CA SER A 64 -13.33 17.79 5.51
C SER A 64 -12.16 17.77 6.47
N PHE A 65 -12.47 17.60 7.74
CA PHE A 65 -11.49 17.42 8.80
C PHE A 65 -12.03 16.39 9.78
N SER A 66 -11.19 15.44 10.21
CA SER A 66 -11.56 14.48 11.25
C SER A 66 -10.41 14.25 12.21
N ILE A 67 -10.77 13.92 13.43
CA ILE A 67 -9.87 13.42 14.47
C ILE A 67 -10.43 12.09 14.92
N ASP A 68 -9.57 11.09 15.02
CA ASP A 68 -9.89 9.78 15.54
C ASP A 68 -8.80 9.31 16.49
N GLN A 69 -9.19 8.61 17.57
CA GLN A 69 -8.24 8.04 18.52
C GLN A 69 -8.84 6.82 19.20
N GLY A 70 -7.98 5.96 19.70
CA GLY A 70 -8.43 4.83 20.47
C GLY A 70 -7.32 3.82 20.76
N VAL A 71 -7.73 2.68 21.29
CA VAL A 71 -6.84 1.58 21.62
C VAL A 71 -7.45 0.24 21.25
N GLY A 72 -6.68 -0.60 20.57
CA GLY A 72 -6.97 -2.01 20.34
C GLY A 72 -6.20 -2.90 21.31
N VAL A 73 -6.87 -3.84 21.92
CA VAL A 73 -6.29 -4.85 22.80
C VAL A 73 -6.41 -6.20 22.12
N ARG A 74 -5.28 -6.88 21.90
CA ARG A 74 -5.24 -8.20 21.26
C ARG A 74 -4.56 -9.21 22.18
N ALA A 75 -5.13 -10.41 22.22
CA ALA A 75 -4.58 -11.57 22.91
C ALA A 75 -4.54 -12.79 21.99
N ILE A 76 -3.46 -13.58 22.04
CA ILE A 76 -3.25 -14.75 21.21
C ILE A 76 -3.01 -15.97 22.08
N ALA A 77 -3.75 -17.05 21.83
CA ALA A 77 -3.60 -18.36 22.46
C ALA A 77 -3.65 -19.48 21.40
N GLY A 78 -2.52 -20.12 21.09
CA GLY A 78 -2.41 -21.05 19.98
C GLY A 78 -2.68 -20.35 18.65
N GLU A 79 -3.68 -20.80 17.91
CA GLU A 79 -4.14 -20.20 16.65
C GLU A 79 -5.24 -19.16 16.83
N LYS A 80 -5.78 -19.05 18.05
CA LYS A 80 -6.90 -18.17 18.35
C LYS A 80 -6.42 -16.76 18.65
N THR A 81 -7.09 -15.78 18.07
CA THR A 81 -6.94 -14.35 18.37
C THR A 81 -8.23 -13.83 18.95
N ALA A 82 -8.16 -13.15 20.10
CA ALA A 82 -9.21 -12.27 20.57
C ALA A 82 -8.78 -10.85 20.44
N PHE A 83 -9.74 -9.99 20.12
CA PHE A 83 -9.54 -8.58 19.90
C PHE A 83 -10.72 -7.79 20.47
N ALA A 84 -10.42 -6.72 21.16
CA ALA A 84 -11.39 -5.73 21.59
C ALA A 84 -10.76 -4.34 21.45
N TYR A 85 -11.58 -3.31 21.24
CA TYR A 85 -11.10 -1.95 21.07
C TYR A 85 -12.02 -0.96 21.78
N SER A 86 -11.49 0.25 21.99
CA SER A 86 -12.24 1.39 22.51
C SER A 86 -11.73 2.67 21.87
N ASP A 87 -12.63 3.61 21.57
CA ASP A 87 -12.33 4.99 21.19
C ASP A 87 -11.94 5.84 22.43
N GLU A 88 -12.25 5.35 23.64
CA GLU A 88 -11.77 5.93 24.88
C GLU A 88 -10.41 5.34 25.27
N ILE A 89 -9.41 6.20 25.43
CA ILE A 89 -8.09 5.83 25.95
C ILE A 89 -8.09 6.10 27.45
N SER A 90 -8.45 5.09 28.25
CA SER A 90 -8.46 5.17 29.71
C SER A 90 -8.10 3.82 30.33
N LEU A 91 -7.66 3.83 31.61
CA LEU A 91 -7.36 2.56 32.31
C LEU A 91 -8.60 1.66 32.40
N PRO A 92 -9.80 2.16 32.77
CA PRO A 92 -11.00 1.33 32.78
C PRO A 92 -11.31 0.68 31.41
N ALA A 93 -11.24 1.44 30.31
CA ALA A 93 -11.48 0.93 28.96
C ALA A 93 -10.47 -0.17 28.58
N LEU A 94 -9.18 0.03 28.91
CA LEU A 94 -8.13 -1.00 28.72
C LEU A 94 -8.40 -2.26 29.52
N GLU A 95 -8.82 -2.14 30.81
CA GLU A 95 -9.13 -3.29 31.65
C GLU A 95 -10.37 -4.04 31.15
N ASP A 96 -11.39 -3.35 30.65
CA ASP A 96 -12.59 -3.98 30.09
C ASP A 96 -12.31 -4.68 28.78
N ALA A 97 -11.53 -4.06 27.87
CA ALA A 97 -11.07 -4.69 26.65
C ALA A 97 -10.18 -5.92 26.97
N ALA A 98 -9.30 -5.82 27.95
CA ALA A 98 -8.48 -6.94 28.39
C ALA A 98 -9.31 -8.10 28.96
N LYS A 99 -10.39 -7.82 29.71
CA LYS A 99 -11.33 -8.84 30.18
C LYS A 99 -12.04 -9.55 29.03
N ALA A 100 -12.49 -8.78 28.01
CA ALA A 100 -13.15 -9.34 26.84
C ALA A 100 -12.22 -10.30 26.06
N THR A 101 -10.95 -9.93 25.91
CA THR A 101 -9.98 -10.75 25.16
C THR A 101 -9.53 -12.00 25.90
N ARG A 102 -9.65 -12.07 27.25
CA ARG A 102 -9.31 -13.27 28.01
C ARG A 102 -10.18 -14.47 27.73
N ALA A 103 -11.37 -14.30 27.20
CA ALA A 103 -12.35 -15.38 26.95
C ALA A 103 -11.81 -16.50 26.04
N ILE A 104 -10.76 -16.27 25.25
CA ILE A 104 -10.12 -17.29 24.40
C ILE A 104 -9.05 -18.13 25.12
N ALA A 105 -8.59 -17.67 26.28
CA ALA A 105 -7.46 -18.26 26.99
C ALA A 105 -7.92 -19.29 28.02
N GLY A 106 -7.16 -20.38 28.16
CA GLY A 106 -7.32 -21.30 29.28
C GLY A 106 -6.91 -20.66 30.61
N SER A 107 -7.47 -21.11 31.76
CA SER A 107 -7.10 -20.65 33.07
C SER A 107 -5.67 -21.10 33.44
N GLY A 108 -4.99 -20.35 34.33
CA GLY A 108 -3.71 -20.75 34.93
C GLY A 108 -2.46 -20.32 34.19
N GLY A 109 -2.36 -19.06 33.72
CA GLY A 109 -1.10 -18.45 33.25
C GLY A 109 -0.24 -17.96 34.41
N ASN A 110 1.09 -18.19 34.35
CA ASN A 110 2.08 -17.74 35.33
C ASN A 110 3.11 -16.77 34.70
N ARG A 111 2.80 -16.14 33.59
CA ARG A 111 3.69 -15.16 32.98
C ARG A 111 3.52 -13.80 33.64
N HIS A 112 4.63 -13.13 33.88
CA HIS A 112 4.66 -11.76 34.39
C HIS A 112 5.04 -10.81 33.27
N PRO A 113 4.58 -9.54 33.32
CA PRO A 113 5.02 -8.51 32.41
C PRO A 113 6.56 -8.43 32.39
N VAL A 114 7.12 -8.28 31.21
CA VAL A 114 8.57 -8.09 31.02
C VAL A 114 8.84 -6.60 31.05
N ALA A 115 9.94 -6.17 31.69
CA ALA A 115 10.34 -4.77 31.73
C ALA A 115 10.39 -4.16 30.32
N ALA A 116 9.85 -2.96 30.18
CA ALA A 116 9.77 -2.28 28.90
C ALA A 116 11.15 -2.07 28.28
N ARG A 117 11.29 -2.45 27.03
CA ARG A 117 12.46 -2.19 26.18
C ARG A 117 12.02 -1.43 24.92
N LYS A 118 12.80 -0.42 24.54
CA LYS A 118 12.51 0.35 23.34
C LYS A 118 12.80 -0.49 22.09
N ALA A 119 11.88 -0.50 21.12
CA ALA A 119 12.18 -1.01 19.79
C ALA A 119 12.95 0.05 18.99
N SER A 120 13.94 -0.39 18.21
CA SER A 120 14.66 0.49 17.28
C SER A 120 14.09 0.33 15.90
N GLY A 121 13.24 1.28 15.46
CA GLY A 121 12.86 1.45 14.05
C GLY A 121 13.90 2.28 13.30
N VAL A 122 13.93 2.16 11.98
CA VAL A 122 14.72 3.03 11.11
C VAL A 122 13.87 4.24 10.77
N ARG A 123 14.42 5.47 10.93
CA ARG A 123 13.71 6.69 10.56
C ARG A 123 13.66 6.81 9.03
N LEU A 124 12.50 6.64 8.44
CA LEU A 124 12.29 6.63 6.99
C LEU A 124 11.69 7.94 6.46
N TYR A 125 11.12 8.76 7.33
CA TYR A 125 10.48 10.03 7.04
C TYR A 125 10.54 10.96 8.25
N GLN A 126 10.31 12.25 8.01
CA GLN A 126 10.26 13.24 9.08
C GLN A 126 8.91 13.13 9.80
N PRO A 127 8.88 13.18 11.15
CA PRO A 127 7.64 13.12 11.94
C PRO A 127 6.96 14.49 11.99
N VAL A 128 6.66 15.05 10.81
CA VAL A 128 6.02 16.36 10.67
C VAL A 128 4.50 16.22 10.64
N ASP A 129 3.81 17.28 11.07
CA ASP A 129 2.37 17.39 10.91
C ASP A 129 2.05 18.03 9.55
N PRO A 130 1.55 17.26 8.56
CA PRO A 130 1.31 17.81 7.24
C PRO A 130 0.12 18.78 7.22
N LEU A 131 -0.88 18.63 8.10
CA LEU A 131 -2.07 19.47 8.12
C LEU A 131 -1.75 20.93 8.44
N GLY A 132 -0.78 21.14 9.34
CA GLY A 132 -0.30 22.45 9.73
C GLY A 132 0.76 23.07 8.82
N SER A 133 1.23 22.35 7.81
CA SER A 133 2.32 22.81 6.95
C SER A 133 1.93 23.92 5.97
N LEU A 134 0.65 24.05 5.65
CA LEU A 134 0.07 25.14 4.84
C LEU A 134 -1.21 25.66 5.47
N GLN A 135 -1.49 26.96 5.27
CA GLN A 135 -2.79 27.55 5.60
C GLN A 135 -3.86 27.10 4.58
N ASP A 136 -5.14 27.06 4.98
CA ASP A 136 -6.23 26.57 4.15
C ASP A 136 -6.33 27.29 2.79
N ALA A 137 -6.13 28.60 2.77
CA ALA A 137 -6.10 29.37 1.53
C ALA A 137 -4.96 28.98 0.58
N GLU A 138 -3.83 28.48 1.10
CA GLU A 138 -2.72 28.02 0.29
C GLU A 138 -2.99 26.61 -0.26
N LYS A 139 -3.67 25.76 0.51
CA LYS A 139 -4.13 24.43 0.04
C LYS A 139 -5.10 24.57 -1.12
N VAL A 140 -6.05 25.51 -1.04
CA VAL A 140 -6.97 25.83 -2.15
C VAL A 140 -6.20 26.32 -3.37
N LYS A 141 -5.22 27.21 -3.20
CA LYS A 141 -4.39 27.70 -4.32
C LYS A 141 -3.60 26.59 -5.01
N LEU A 142 -3.15 25.55 -4.28
CA LEU A 142 -2.50 24.39 -4.91
C LEU A 142 -3.47 23.70 -5.89
N LEU A 143 -4.73 23.49 -5.49
CA LEU A 143 -5.75 22.86 -6.32
C LEU A 143 -6.12 23.74 -7.52
N GLU A 144 -6.33 25.06 -7.32
CA GLU A 144 -6.59 26.02 -8.39
C GLU A 144 -5.45 26.06 -9.41
N ARG A 145 -4.21 25.99 -8.93
CA ARG A 145 -3.02 25.96 -9.77
C ARG A 145 -2.95 24.69 -10.61
N LEU A 146 -3.22 23.54 -10.01
CA LEU A 146 -3.26 22.27 -10.73
C LEU A 146 -4.34 22.27 -11.81
N GLU A 147 -5.54 22.75 -11.50
CA GLU A 147 -6.61 22.94 -12.50
C GLU A 147 -6.17 23.87 -13.63
N GLY A 148 -5.59 25.02 -13.30
CA GLY A 148 -5.08 25.99 -14.28
C GLY A 148 -4.05 25.37 -15.23
N LEU A 149 -3.11 24.56 -14.71
CA LEU A 149 -2.14 23.84 -15.54
C LEU A 149 -2.81 22.85 -16.50
N CYS A 150 -3.83 22.10 -16.04
CA CYS A 150 -4.58 21.18 -16.91
C CYS A 150 -5.27 21.93 -18.06
N ARG A 151 -5.97 23.04 -17.77
CA ARG A 151 -6.68 23.83 -18.78
C ARG A 151 -5.74 24.51 -19.77
N GLN A 152 -4.58 24.97 -19.32
CA GLN A 152 -3.56 25.58 -20.17
C GLN A 152 -2.88 24.58 -21.10
N ARG A 153 -2.82 23.31 -20.72
CA ARG A 153 -2.15 22.25 -21.49
C ARG A 153 -2.83 21.96 -22.81
N ASP A 154 -4.18 21.92 -22.85
CA ASP A 154 -4.93 21.67 -24.08
C ASP A 154 -6.36 22.26 -23.99
N PRO A 155 -6.84 22.97 -25.05
CA PRO A 155 -8.17 23.59 -25.07
C PRO A 155 -9.33 22.58 -25.10
N ARG A 156 -9.08 21.31 -25.38
CA ARG A 156 -10.09 20.23 -25.32
C ARG A 156 -10.42 19.79 -23.90
N VAL A 157 -9.69 20.24 -22.88
CA VAL A 157 -10.02 19.98 -21.47
C VAL A 157 -11.28 20.74 -21.11
N VAL A 158 -12.38 20.01 -20.89
CA VAL A 158 -13.70 20.58 -20.58
C VAL A 158 -14.04 20.51 -19.10
N GLN A 159 -13.46 19.57 -18.34
CA GLN A 159 -13.71 19.43 -16.90
C GLN A 159 -12.43 19.02 -16.18
N VAL A 160 -12.21 19.58 -15.00
CA VAL A 160 -11.10 19.21 -14.10
C VAL A 160 -11.63 19.01 -12.69
N MET A 161 -11.30 17.90 -12.10
CA MET A 161 -11.55 17.57 -10.69
C MET A 161 -10.21 17.36 -10.01
N ALA A 162 -9.92 18.10 -8.95
CA ALA A 162 -8.70 18.01 -8.20
C ALA A 162 -8.99 17.71 -6.72
N GLY A 163 -8.16 16.89 -6.08
CA GLY A 163 -8.27 16.54 -4.69
C GLY A 163 -6.93 16.61 -3.98
N LEU A 164 -6.96 17.08 -2.73
CA LEU A 164 -5.82 17.15 -1.83
C LEU A 164 -6.22 16.52 -0.51
N ALA A 165 -5.39 15.64 0.05
CA ALA A 165 -5.62 15.00 1.34
C ALA A 165 -4.33 14.91 2.14
N ALA A 166 -4.46 14.98 3.45
CA ALA A 166 -3.38 14.71 4.38
C ALA A 166 -3.87 13.94 5.59
N GLU A 167 -2.96 13.18 6.18
CA GLU A 167 -3.14 12.48 7.43
C GLU A 167 -1.89 12.64 8.31
N TYR A 168 -2.12 12.86 9.58
CA TYR A 168 -1.12 12.84 10.64
C TYR A 168 -1.50 11.75 11.62
N GLU A 169 -0.75 10.67 11.63
CA GLU A 169 -1.00 9.51 12.50
C GLU A 169 0.13 9.35 13.51
N VAL A 170 -0.24 9.16 14.77
CA VAL A 170 0.67 8.84 15.88
C VAL A 170 0.26 7.48 16.44
N VAL A 171 1.20 6.53 16.46
CA VAL A 171 0.98 5.18 16.96
C VAL A 171 1.94 4.83 18.08
N LEU A 172 1.43 4.05 19.05
CA LEU A 172 2.22 3.45 20.11
C LEU A 172 1.79 1.99 20.27
N VAL A 173 2.75 1.08 20.21
CA VAL A 173 2.53 -0.36 20.40
C VAL A 173 3.24 -0.79 21.67
N ALA A 174 2.47 -1.29 22.64
CA ALA A 174 3.01 -1.96 23.82
C ALA A 174 2.75 -3.46 23.73
N ARG A 175 3.75 -4.29 24.03
CA ARG A 175 3.70 -5.75 23.85
C ARG A 175 3.97 -6.48 25.16
N SER A 176 3.39 -7.66 25.30
CA SER A 176 3.56 -8.53 26.47
C SER A 176 4.98 -9.07 26.65
N ASP A 177 5.84 -9.02 25.63
CA ASP A 177 7.28 -9.32 25.70
C ASP A 177 8.15 -8.11 26.08
N GLY A 178 7.51 -7.00 26.48
CA GLY A 178 8.16 -5.78 26.95
C GLY A 178 8.52 -4.79 25.84
N VAL A 179 8.27 -5.07 24.56
CA VAL A 179 8.54 -4.11 23.47
C VAL A 179 7.59 -2.92 23.58
N LEU A 180 8.16 -1.71 23.51
CA LEU A 180 7.46 -0.45 23.36
C LEU A 180 7.98 0.23 22.12
N ALA A 181 7.13 0.39 21.10
CA ALA A 181 7.45 0.96 19.80
C ALA A 181 6.52 2.11 19.47
N ALA A 182 7.03 3.14 18.81
CA ALA A 182 6.24 4.29 18.38
C ALA A 182 6.62 4.70 16.96
N ASP A 183 5.64 5.27 16.25
CA ASP A 183 5.85 5.90 14.95
C ASP A 183 4.98 7.15 14.84
N VAL A 184 5.44 8.14 14.07
CA VAL A 184 4.69 9.34 13.70
C VAL A 184 4.67 9.41 12.19
N ARG A 185 3.51 9.21 11.61
CA ARG A 185 3.31 8.89 10.21
C ARG A 185 2.59 10.00 9.46
N PRO A 186 3.31 10.96 8.86
CA PRO A 186 2.69 11.89 7.92
C PRO A 186 2.27 11.14 6.66
N LEU A 187 1.24 11.63 6.00
CA LEU A 187 0.87 11.15 4.67
C LEU A 187 0.15 12.26 3.93
N VAL A 188 0.58 12.55 2.70
CA VAL A 188 -0.09 13.47 1.80
C VAL A 188 -0.42 12.81 0.49
N ARG A 189 -1.50 13.26 -0.15
CA ARG A 189 -1.91 12.80 -1.47
C ARG A 189 -2.56 13.93 -2.24
N MET A 190 -2.20 14.05 -3.51
CA MET A 190 -2.91 14.87 -4.49
C MET A 190 -3.40 13.99 -5.63
N SER A 191 -4.57 14.31 -6.17
CA SER A 191 -5.13 13.64 -7.33
C SER A 191 -5.74 14.65 -8.27
N VAL A 192 -5.69 14.35 -9.56
CA VAL A 192 -6.36 15.13 -10.60
C VAL A 192 -6.99 14.18 -11.62
N GLN A 193 -8.22 14.50 -12.01
CA GLN A 193 -8.92 13.85 -13.10
C GLN A 193 -9.38 14.93 -14.08
N VAL A 194 -9.14 14.69 -15.35
CA VAL A 194 -9.56 15.58 -16.45
C VAL A 194 -10.51 14.85 -17.38
N ILE A 195 -11.46 15.58 -17.93
CA ILE A 195 -12.26 15.14 -19.07
C ILE A 195 -11.90 16.04 -20.25
N ALA A 196 -11.48 15.41 -21.34
CA ALA A 196 -11.28 16.08 -22.62
C ALA A 196 -12.40 15.73 -23.59
N GLU A 197 -12.80 16.69 -24.43
CA GLU A 197 -13.86 16.51 -25.42
C GLU A 197 -13.41 16.92 -26.81
N GLN A 198 -13.72 16.08 -27.81
CA GLN A 198 -13.48 16.36 -29.20
C GLN A 198 -14.57 15.71 -30.06
N ASN A 199 -15.26 16.52 -30.91
CA ASN A 199 -16.30 16.04 -31.82
C ASN A 199 -17.41 15.22 -31.11
N GLY A 200 -17.81 15.64 -29.89
CA GLY A 200 -18.83 14.96 -29.08
C GLY A 200 -18.36 13.72 -28.36
N ARG A 201 -17.11 13.29 -28.54
CA ARG A 201 -16.49 12.20 -27.78
C ARG A 201 -15.84 12.79 -26.54
N ARG A 202 -16.10 12.17 -25.39
CA ARG A 202 -15.52 12.51 -24.08
C ARG A 202 -14.68 11.37 -23.56
N GLU A 203 -13.49 11.69 -23.12
CA GLU A 203 -12.59 10.70 -22.49
C GLU A 203 -11.89 11.32 -21.28
N GLN A 204 -11.54 10.46 -20.35
CA GLN A 204 -10.90 10.88 -19.10
C GLN A 204 -9.43 10.47 -19.03
N GLY A 205 -8.67 11.25 -18.29
CA GLY A 205 -7.35 10.89 -17.82
C GLY A 205 -7.18 11.28 -16.37
N SER A 206 -6.30 10.61 -15.67
CA SER A 206 -6.05 10.85 -14.25
C SER A 206 -4.57 10.72 -13.91
N SER A 207 -4.17 11.48 -12.90
CA SER A 207 -2.81 11.43 -12.34
C SER A 207 -2.84 11.84 -10.88
N GLY A 208 -1.72 11.73 -10.21
CA GLY A 208 -1.56 12.12 -8.82
C GLY A 208 -0.41 11.40 -8.16
N GLY A 209 -0.26 11.65 -6.88
CA GLY A 209 0.79 11.04 -6.07
C GLY A 209 0.82 11.59 -4.67
N GLY A 210 1.88 11.26 -3.96
CA GLY A 210 2.12 11.69 -2.60
C GLY A 210 3.10 10.77 -1.89
N GLY A 211 3.14 10.90 -0.57
CA GLY A 211 4.06 10.09 0.24
C GLY A 211 4.03 10.50 1.71
N ARG A 212 4.95 9.94 2.47
CA ARG A 212 5.11 10.24 3.89
C ARG A 212 5.95 11.50 4.09
N THR A 213 5.29 12.63 3.86
CA THR A 213 5.86 13.98 3.91
C THR A 213 4.75 14.99 4.20
N ASP A 214 5.03 16.28 4.04
CA ASP A 214 4.05 17.37 4.13
C ASP A 214 3.70 17.95 2.74
N TYR A 215 2.89 19.01 2.71
CA TYR A 215 2.44 19.64 1.47
C TYR A 215 3.55 20.31 0.64
N SER A 216 4.76 20.50 1.18
CA SER A 216 5.91 21.00 0.41
C SER A 216 6.35 20.04 -0.71
N HIS A 217 5.86 18.79 -0.67
CA HIS A 217 6.03 17.82 -1.75
C HIS A 217 5.43 18.30 -3.08
N PHE A 218 4.34 19.06 -3.05
CA PHE A 218 3.62 19.50 -4.23
C PHE A 218 4.21 20.78 -4.82
N THR A 219 5.45 20.68 -5.32
CA THR A 219 6.13 21.76 -6.03
C THR A 219 5.48 22.02 -7.39
N ASP A 220 5.86 23.11 -8.02
CA ASP A 220 5.38 23.48 -9.36
C ASP A 220 5.67 22.41 -10.42
N GLU A 221 6.84 21.78 -10.32
CA GLU A 221 7.25 20.70 -11.21
C GLU A 221 6.36 19.46 -11.01
N VAL A 222 6.05 19.13 -9.77
CA VAL A 222 5.17 17.99 -9.44
C VAL A 222 3.74 18.27 -9.92
N LEU A 223 3.21 19.45 -9.67
CA LEU A 223 1.88 19.85 -10.17
C LEU A 223 1.81 19.79 -11.70
N LYS A 224 2.85 20.30 -12.37
CA LYS A 224 2.93 20.25 -13.83
C LYS A 224 3.00 18.81 -14.34
N GLU A 225 3.78 17.95 -13.71
CA GLU A 225 3.86 16.53 -14.08
C GLU A 225 2.49 15.85 -13.96
N TYR A 226 1.75 16.10 -12.86
CA TYR A 226 0.42 15.51 -12.69
C TYR A 226 -0.58 16.04 -13.73
N ALA A 227 -0.55 17.35 -14.01
CA ALA A 227 -1.41 17.95 -15.03
C ALA A 227 -1.11 17.38 -16.42
N ASP A 228 0.17 17.36 -16.82
CA ASP A 228 0.59 16.84 -18.13
C ASP A 228 0.16 15.39 -18.30
N ARG A 229 0.41 14.51 -17.33
CA ARG A 229 0.04 13.08 -17.39
C ARG A 229 -1.47 12.87 -17.50
N ALA A 230 -2.26 13.60 -16.70
CA ALA A 230 -3.72 13.47 -16.73
C ALA A 230 -4.30 13.94 -18.07
N VAL A 231 -3.84 15.08 -18.57
CA VAL A 231 -4.30 15.62 -19.87
C VAL A 231 -3.86 14.73 -21.03
N ASP A 232 -2.58 14.32 -21.07
CA ASP A 232 -2.05 13.47 -22.14
C ASP A 232 -2.81 12.13 -22.21
N GLN A 233 -3.12 11.51 -21.06
CA GLN A 233 -3.94 10.29 -21.02
C GLN A 233 -5.35 10.51 -21.58
N ALA A 234 -6.01 11.62 -21.23
CA ALA A 234 -7.33 11.93 -21.78
C ALA A 234 -7.28 12.13 -23.30
N LEU A 235 -6.26 12.83 -23.82
CA LEU A 235 -6.06 13.06 -25.23
C LEU A 235 -5.74 11.78 -26.01
N ILE A 236 -4.89 10.91 -25.47
CA ILE A 236 -4.61 9.58 -26.02
C ILE A 236 -5.90 8.77 -26.12
N ASN A 237 -6.73 8.80 -25.07
CA ASN A 237 -8.01 8.08 -25.04
C ASN A 237 -9.01 8.61 -26.07
N LEU A 238 -9.00 9.92 -26.38
CA LEU A 238 -9.82 10.48 -27.48
C LEU A 238 -9.50 9.88 -28.84
N GLU A 239 -8.25 9.52 -29.10
CA GLU A 239 -7.78 8.92 -30.35
C GLU A 239 -7.84 7.38 -30.35
N SER A 240 -8.15 6.77 -29.19
CA SER A 240 -8.10 5.32 -29.03
C SER A 240 -9.20 4.59 -29.81
N ARG A 241 -8.84 3.41 -30.31
CA ARG A 241 -9.73 2.46 -30.98
C ARG A 241 -10.11 1.33 -30.00
N PRO A 242 -11.19 0.56 -30.26
CA PRO A 242 -11.48 -0.66 -29.50
C PRO A 242 -10.27 -1.60 -29.47
N ALA A 243 -9.95 -2.15 -28.30
CA ALA A 243 -8.88 -3.15 -28.18
C ALA A 243 -9.31 -4.50 -28.76
N PRO A 244 -8.41 -5.20 -29.48
CA PRO A 244 -8.71 -6.54 -29.96
C PRO A 244 -8.73 -7.55 -28.82
N ALA A 245 -9.62 -8.57 -28.92
CA ALA A 245 -9.65 -9.69 -28.01
C ALA A 245 -8.75 -10.84 -28.51
N GLY A 246 -8.18 -11.62 -27.60
CA GLY A 246 -7.41 -12.82 -27.92
C GLY A 246 -6.16 -13.02 -27.07
N THR A 247 -5.47 -14.11 -27.32
CA THR A 247 -4.18 -14.39 -26.66
C THR A 247 -3.05 -13.72 -27.45
N MET A 248 -2.24 -12.89 -26.75
CA MET A 248 -1.14 -12.18 -27.40
C MET A 248 0.01 -11.88 -26.42
N THR A 249 1.14 -11.46 -26.96
CA THR A 249 2.23 -10.90 -26.15
C THR A 249 1.82 -9.55 -25.60
N VAL A 250 2.04 -9.34 -24.32
CA VAL A 250 1.77 -8.07 -23.62
C VAL A 250 3.09 -7.52 -23.07
N VAL A 251 3.36 -6.25 -23.37
CA VAL A 251 4.42 -5.50 -22.72
C VAL A 251 3.75 -4.60 -21.68
N LEU A 252 4.17 -4.71 -20.43
CA LEU A 252 3.74 -3.83 -19.33
C LEU A 252 4.77 -2.70 -19.18
N GLY A 253 4.31 -1.47 -19.04
CA GLY A 253 5.17 -0.33 -18.73
C GLY A 253 5.76 -0.38 -17.32
N PRO A 254 6.74 0.50 -17.01
CA PRO A 254 7.32 0.59 -15.66
C PRO A 254 6.39 1.33 -14.69
N GLY A 255 6.63 1.18 -13.38
CA GLY A 255 5.94 1.93 -12.33
C GLY A 255 4.59 1.34 -11.93
N TRP A 256 3.50 2.10 -12.07
CA TRP A 256 2.14 1.73 -11.62
C TRP A 256 1.62 0.38 -12.18
N PRO A 257 1.95 -0.07 -13.38
CA PRO A 257 1.58 -1.44 -13.80
C PRO A 257 2.04 -2.56 -12.87
N GLY A 258 2.97 -2.29 -11.94
CA GLY A 258 3.29 -3.17 -10.81
C GLY A 258 2.11 -3.48 -9.88
N VAL A 259 0.97 -2.80 -10.03
CA VAL A 259 -0.28 -3.18 -9.35
C VAL A 259 -0.72 -4.59 -9.73
N LEU A 260 -0.48 -5.02 -10.97
CA LEU A 260 -0.74 -6.41 -11.37
C LEU A 260 0.11 -7.40 -10.57
N LEU A 261 1.38 -7.07 -10.30
CA LEU A 261 2.25 -7.87 -9.44
C LEU A 261 1.74 -7.90 -8.00
N HIS A 262 1.30 -6.76 -7.46
CA HIS A 262 0.72 -6.63 -6.13
C HIS A 262 -0.48 -7.58 -5.96
N GLU A 263 -1.42 -7.53 -6.88
CA GLU A 263 -2.63 -8.33 -6.83
C GLU A 263 -2.36 -9.81 -7.16
N ALA A 264 -1.74 -10.06 -8.30
CA ALA A 264 -1.57 -11.43 -8.81
C ALA A 264 -0.62 -12.29 -7.98
N ILE A 265 0.32 -11.65 -7.24
CA ILE A 265 1.40 -12.32 -6.51
C ILE A 265 1.42 -11.89 -5.05
N GLY A 266 1.39 -10.59 -4.76
CA GLY A 266 1.60 -10.03 -3.43
C GLY A 266 0.63 -10.60 -2.41
N HIS A 267 -0.67 -10.54 -2.66
CA HIS A 267 -1.67 -11.13 -1.76
C HIS A 267 -1.52 -12.65 -1.62
N GLY A 268 -1.10 -13.34 -2.68
CA GLY A 268 -0.82 -14.78 -2.63
C GLY A 268 0.38 -15.15 -1.75
N LEU A 269 1.25 -14.18 -1.42
CA LEU A 269 2.44 -14.38 -0.59
C LEU A 269 2.28 -13.85 0.85
N GLU A 270 1.07 -13.50 1.26
CA GLU A 270 0.77 -13.17 2.66
C GLU A 270 0.69 -14.42 3.52
N GLY A 271 1.28 -14.36 4.72
CA GLY A 271 1.57 -15.53 5.56
C GLY A 271 0.33 -16.26 6.09
N ASP A 272 -0.75 -15.54 6.36
CA ASP A 272 -2.00 -16.12 6.86
C ASP A 272 -2.67 -17.05 5.86
N PHE A 273 -2.72 -16.70 4.57
CA PHE A 273 -3.23 -17.55 3.51
C PHE A 273 -2.33 -18.78 3.29
N ASN A 274 -1.02 -18.58 3.35
CA ASN A 274 -0.05 -19.65 3.14
C ASN A 274 -0.03 -20.64 4.31
N ARG A 275 -0.15 -20.16 5.56
CA ARG A 275 -0.29 -21.02 6.73
C ARG A 275 -1.56 -21.87 6.68
N LYS A 276 -2.67 -21.26 6.27
CA LYS A 276 -3.97 -21.94 6.13
C LYS A 276 -4.04 -22.88 4.92
N GLY A 277 -3.03 -22.87 4.02
CA GLY A 277 -3.03 -23.67 2.80
C GLY A 277 -4.01 -23.19 1.73
N SER A 278 -4.47 -21.93 1.80
CA SER A 278 -5.49 -21.38 0.91
C SER A 278 -4.93 -20.54 -0.25
N SER A 279 -3.63 -20.32 -0.30
CA SER A 279 -2.96 -19.63 -1.42
C SER A 279 -2.46 -20.61 -2.46
N ALA A 280 -2.44 -20.18 -3.73
CA ALA A 280 -1.78 -20.89 -4.83
C ALA A 280 -0.25 -21.10 -4.62
N PHE A 281 0.35 -20.39 -3.67
CA PHE A 281 1.78 -20.49 -3.31
C PHE A 281 2.04 -21.30 -2.05
N SER A 282 1.01 -21.83 -1.38
CA SER A 282 1.17 -22.56 -0.11
C SER A 282 2.06 -23.79 -0.27
N GLY A 283 3.06 -23.91 0.61
CA GLY A 283 3.99 -25.05 0.65
C GLY A 283 5.06 -25.06 -0.43
N ARG A 284 5.17 -24.01 -1.26
CA ARG A 284 6.04 -23.98 -2.45
C ARG A 284 7.38 -23.26 -2.23
N ILE A 285 7.78 -22.98 -0.98
CA ILE A 285 9.10 -22.37 -0.71
C ILE A 285 10.20 -23.29 -1.28
N GLY A 286 11.16 -22.69 -1.99
CA GLY A 286 12.24 -23.39 -2.71
C GLY A 286 11.86 -23.83 -4.12
N GLU A 287 10.61 -23.78 -4.51
CA GLU A 287 10.17 -24.11 -5.86
C GLU A 287 10.29 -22.92 -6.82
N ARG A 288 10.43 -23.21 -8.09
CA ARG A 288 10.33 -22.21 -9.16
C ARG A 288 8.87 -21.84 -9.38
N VAL A 289 8.53 -20.60 -9.15
CA VAL A 289 7.18 -20.02 -9.31
C VAL A 289 7.11 -18.91 -10.34
N ALA A 290 8.27 -18.51 -10.89
CA ALA A 290 8.38 -17.48 -11.91
C ALA A 290 9.51 -17.81 -12.90
N ALA A 291 9.59 -17.09 -14.02
CA ALA A 291 10.66 -17.19 -14.97
C ALA A 291 12.01 -16.82 -14.32
N LYS A 292 13.10 -17.35 -14.89
CA LYS A 292 14.47 -16.98 -14.50
C LYS A 292 14.66 -15.46 -14.68
N GLY A 293 15.34 -14.82 -13.73
CA GLY A 293 15.57 -13.37 -13.69
C GLY A 293 14.49 -12.60 -12.94
N VAL A 294 13.30 -13.18 -12.71
CA VAL A 294 12.24 -12.53 -11.92
C VAL A 294 12.63 -12.53 -10.44
N THR A 295 12.81 -11.34 -9.88
CA THR A 295 13.05 -11.15 -8.45
C THR A 295 12.06 -10.12 -7.91
N VAL A 296 11.27 -10.52 -6.91
CA VAL A 296 10.21 -9.73 -6.30
C VAL A 296 10.52 -9.51 -4.83
N VAL A 297 10.38 -8.28 -4.38
CA VAL A 297 10.59 -7.88 -2.99
C VAL A 297 9.39 -7.13 -2.45
N ASP A 298 9.17 -7.23 -1.12
CA ASP A 298 8.36 -6.28 -0.37
C ASP A 298 9.28 -5.48 0.56
N ASP A 299 9.30 -4.17 0.41
CA ASP A 299 10.29 -3.29 1.04
C ASP A 299 9.63 -2.13 1.79
N GLY A 300 9.47 -2.31 3.10
CA GLY A 300 8.95 -1.27 3.99
C GLY A 300 9.96 -0.17 4.34
N THR A 301 11.23 -0.29 3.88
CA THR A 301 12.34 0.57 4.32
C THR A 301 12.66 1.73 3.37
N LEU A 302 11.89 1.91 2.30
CA LEU A 302 12.11 2.96 1.32
C LEU A 302 11.76 4.35 1.89
N PRO A 303 12.67 5.34 1.87
CA PRO A 303 12.39 6.66 2.45
C PRO A 303 11.20 7.35 1.80
N ASN A 304 10.37 8.00 2.62
CA ASN A 304 9.23 8.83 2.23
C ASN A 304 8.16 8.13 1.35
N ARG A 305 8.25 6.82 1.13
CA ARG A 305 7.26 6.11 0.30
C ARG A 305 5.96 5.89 1.06
N ARG A 306 4.84 5.93 0.33
CA ARG A 306 3.49 5.77 0.87
C ARG A 306 3.30 4.47 1.66
N GLY A 307 3.84 3.36 1.18
CA GLY A 307 3.75 2.05 1.84
C GLY A 307 4.76 1.82 2.96
N SER A 308 5.74 2.71 3.16
CA SER A 308 6.82 2.53 4.14
C SER A 308 6.38 2.86 5.56
N LEU A 309 6.94 2.13 6.53
CA LEU A 309 6.70 2.29 7.97
C LEU A 309 8.04 2.13 8.71
N SER A 310 8.29 2.93 9.74
CA SER A 310 9.47 2.76 10.60
C SER A 310 9.36 1.48 11.43
N VAL A 311 8.16 1.20 11.91
CA VAL A 311 7.75 -0.06 12.54
C VAL A 311 6.37 -0.44 12.02
N ASP A 312 6.08 -1.75 11.95
CA ASP A 312 4.73 -2.24 11.63
C ASP A 312 3.77 -2.04 12.80
N ASP A 313 2.50 -2.42 12.63
CA ASP A 313 1.46 -2.22 13.66
C ASP A 313 1.49 -3.27 14.78
N GLU A 314 2.55 -4.07 14.83
CA GLU A 314 2.94 -4.93 15.95
C GLU A 314 4.23 -4.45 16.62
N GLY A 315 4.78 -3.30 16.21
CA GLY A 315 6.02 -2.73 16.72
C GLY A 315 7.29 -3.46 16.25
N ASN A 316 7.22 -4.25 15.19
CA ASN A 316 8.39 -4.85 14.57
C ASN A 316 9.00 -3.88 13.56
N PRO A 317 10.34 -3.72 13.50
CA PRO A 317 10.97 -2.94 12.42
C PRO A 317 10.60 -3.51 11.07
N THR A 318 10.23 -2.64 10.11
CA THR A 318 10.01 -3.07 8.74
C THR A 318 11.32 -3.48 8.08
N GLN A 319 11.23 -4.30 7.05
CA GLN A 319 12.38 -4.91 6.41
C GLN A 319 12.21 -4.88 4.89
N ARG A 320 13.29 -5.15 4.19
CA ARG A 320 13.28 -5.52 2.78
C ARG A 320 13.25 -7.03 2.68
N ASN A 321 12.11 -7.58 2.34
CA ASN A 321 11.87 -9.02 2.27
C ASN A 321 11.97 -9.50 0.82
N ILE A 322 12.82 -10.47 0.55
CA ILE A 322 12.90 -11.11 -0.76
C ILE A 322 11.83 -12.21 -0.78
N LEU A 323 10.81 -12.04 -1.61
CA LEU A 323 9.70 -12.99 -1.76
C LEU A 323 10.01 -14.04 -2.81
N ILE A 324 10.47 -13.59 -3.99
CA ILE A 324 10.90 -14.43 -5.12
C ILE A 324 12.30 -13.98 -5.54
N GLU A 325 13.24 -14.89 -5.72
CA GLU A 325 14.60 -14.61 -6.17
C GLU A 325 14.94 -15.48 -7.38
N ASP A 326 15.29 -14.85 -8.48
CA ASP A 326 15.58 -15.56 -9.76
C ASP A 326 14.51 -16.61 -10.12
N GLY A 327 13.25 -16.27 -9.88
CA GLY A 327 12.10 -17.13 -10.13
C GLY A 327 11.81 -18.19 -9.06
N VAL A 328 12.61 -18.27 -7.99
CA VAL A 328 12.42 -19.22 -6.89
C VAL A 328 11.75 -18.55 -5.71
N LEU A 329 10.69 -19.14 -5.16
CA LEU A 329 9.99 -18.65 -3.96
C LEU A 329 10.90 -18.78 -2.73
N ARG A 330 11.12 -17.65 -2.01
CA ARG A 330 12.01 -17.57 -0.85
C ARG A 330 11.28 -17.42 0.47
N GLY A 331 10.15 -16.75 0.49
CA GLY A 331 9.43 -16.49 1.74
C GLY A 331 8.05 -15.88 1.53
N TYR A 332 7.37 -15.70 2.64
CA TYR A 332 6.07 -15.05 2.74
C TYR A 332 6.17 -13.84 3.65
N MET A 333 5.28 -12.88 3.49
CA MET A 333 5.13 -11.74 4.40
C MET A 333 4.41 -12.20 5.67
N GLN A 334 5.00 -11.91 6.83
CA GLN A 334 4.56 -12.47 8.12
C GLN A 334 4.20 -11.37 9.12
N ASP A 335 3.11 -11.58 9.85
CA ASP A 335 2.85 -10.97 11.15
C ASP A 335 3.37 -11.88 12.30
N THR A 336 3.25 -11.43 13.52
CA THR A 336 3.74 -12.17 14.70
C THR A 336 3.02 -13.52 14.88
N LEU A 337 1.70 -13.58 14.64
CA LEU A 337 0.93 -14.82 14.78
C LEU A 337 1.37 -15.87 13.77
N ASN A 338 1.38 -15.50 12.48
CA ASN A 338 1.65 -16.45 11.41
C ASN A 338 3.13 -16.86 11.39
N ALA A 339 4.05 -15.92 11.67
CA ALA A 339 5.47 -16.23 11.83
C ALA A 339 5.71 -17.28 12.92
N ARG A 340 5.10 -17.10 14.09
CA ARG A 340 5.20 -18.04 15.21
C ARG A 340 4.66 -19.43 14.86
N LEU A 341 3.48 -19.48 14.24
CA LEU A 341 2.83 -20.76 13.90
C LEU A 341 3.55 -21.52 12.77
N MET A 342 4.21 -20.78 11.88
CA MET A 342 5.03 -21.36 10.80
C MET A 342 6.49 -21.61 11.21
N GLY A 343 6.90 -21.18 12.42
CA GLY A 343 8.27 -21.34 12.90
C GLY A 343 9.30 -20.53 12.12
N VAL A 344 8.92 -19.36 11.60
CA VAL A 344 9.77 -18.46 10.81
C VAL A 344 9.87 -17.07 11.47
N PRO A 345 10.86 -16.24 11.11
CA PRO A 345 10.95 -14.87 11.60
C PRO A 345 9.79 -14.00 11.14
N VAL A 346 9.46 -12.95 11.92
CA VAL A 346 8.59 -11.84 11.49
C VAL A 346 9.26 -11.04 10.38
N THR A 347 8.45 -10.45 9.50
CA THR A 347 8.96 -9.70 8.35
C THR A 347 8.63 -8.20 8.38
N GLY A 348 8.00 -7.71 9.49
CA GLY A 348 7.58 -6.32 9.60
C GLY A 348 6.40 -5.97 8.71
N ASN A 349 5.53 -6.94 8.48
CA ASN A 349 4.34 -6.82 7.63
C ASN A 349 3.02 -6.94 8.40
N GLY A 350 3.05 -6.93 9.73
CA GLY A 350 1.84 -6.90 10.55
C GLY A 350 1.17 -5.53 10.46
N ARG A 351 0.07 -5.39 9.70
CA ARG A 351 -0.59 -4.11 9.47
C ARG A 351 -2.08 -4.17 9.77
N ARG A 352 -2.65 -3.05 10.15
CA ARG A 352 -4.09 -2.82 10.38
C ARG A 352 -4.51 -1.44 9.86
N GLU A 353 -5.79 -1.26 9.56
CA GLU A 353 -6.33 0.04 9.15
C GLU A 353 -6.33 1.05 10.32
N SER A 354 -6.76 0.61 11.50
CA SER A 354 -6.83 1.47 12.69
C SER A 354 -6.80 0.66 13.98
N PHE A 355 -6.88 1.36 15.12
CA PHE A 355 -7.03 0.74 16.45
C PHE A 355 -8.26 -0.17 16.56
N ALA A 356 -9.28 0.03 15.74
CA ALA A 356 -10.50 -0.77 15.74
C ALA A 356 -10.41 -2.07 14.90
N HIS A 357 -9.23 -2.37 14.33
CA HIS A 357 -9.04 -3.48 13.41
C HIS A 357 -7.98 -4.47 13.87
N VAL A 358 -8.19 -5.75 13.57
CA VAL A 358 -7.22 -6.81 13.84
C VAL A 358 -6.06 -6.70 12.86
N VAL A 359 -4.83 -6.80 13.36
CA VAL A 359 -3.62 -6.85 12.53
C VAL A 359 -3.55 -8.14 11.73
N MET A 360 -3.02 -8.05 10.51
CA MET A 360 -2.79 -9.18 9.61
C MET A 360 -1.57 -8.94 8.72
N PRO A 361 -1.00 -9.97 8.08
CA PRO A 361 0.06 -9.79 7.10
C PRO A 361 -0.44 -8.95 5.92
N ARG A 362 0.27 -7.88 5.58
CA ARG A 362 -0.03 -6.96 4.48
C ARG A 362 1.26 -6.49 3.81
N MET A 363 1.15 -6.21 2.52
CA MET A 363 2.23 -5.59 1.74
C MET A 363 2.58 -4.19 2.24
N THR A 364 3.82 -3.76 1.98
CA THR A 364 4.32 -2.40 2.15
C THR A 364 4.58 -1.75 0.79
N ASN A 365 5.78 -1.87 0.22
CA ASN A 365 6.04 -1.51 -1.17
C ASN A 365 6.51 -2.77 -1.90
N THR A 366 5.64 -3.34 -2.70
CA THR A 366 5.92 -4.59 -3.43
C THR A 366 6.32 -4.29 -4.87
N TYR A 367 7.51 -4.69 -5.26
CA TYR A 367 8.00 -4.41 -6.61
C TYR A 367 8.93 -5.48 -7.16
N MET A 368 9.02 -5.55 -8.50
CA MET A 368 9.98 -6.40 -9.21
C MET A 368 11.28 -5.62 -9.44
N LEU A 369 12.41 -6.27 -9.20
CA LEU A 369 13.72 -5.70 -9.48
C LEU A 369 13.97 -5.58 -10.99
N LYS A 370 14.83 -4.62 -11.37
CA LYS A 370 15.22 -4.43 -12.77
C LYS A 370 16.02 -5.60 -13.32
N GLY A 371 15.80 -5.88 -14.60
CA GLY A 371 16.65 -6.75 -15.42
C GLY A 371 17.75 -5.97 -16.14
N ASP A 372 18.15 -6.49 -17.30
CA ASP A 372 19.25 -5.97 -18.10
C ASP A 372 18.84 -5.45 -19.50
N LYS A 373 17.57 -5.59 -19.89
CA LYS A 373 17.11 -5.25 -21.24
C LYS A 373 16.77 -3.76 -21.37
N ASP A 374 17.10 -3.17 -22.52
CA ASP A 374 16.58 -1.85 -22.88
C ASP A 374 15.07 -2.00 -23.18
N PRO A 375 14.19 -1.13 -22.62
CA PRO A 375 12.76 -1.14 -22.93
C PRO A 375 12.44 -1.07 -24.42
N LYS A 376 13.26 -0.37 -25.21
CA LYS A 376 13.12 -0.28 -26.67
C LYS A 376 13.34 -1.64 -27.34
N ASP A 377 14.31 -2.41 -26.86
CA ASP A 377 14.56 -3.76 -27.36
C ASP A 377 13.43 -4.72 -27.00
N ILE A 378 12.82 -4.54 -25.82
CA ILE A 378 11.64 -5.30 -25.41
C ILE A 378 10.49 -5.05 -26.39
N ILE A 379 10.17 -3.78 -26.70
CA ILE A 379 9.13 -3.42 -27.68
C ILE A 379 9.48 -3.94 -29.07
N ALA A 380 10.73 -3.75 -29.50
CA ALA A 380 11.21 -4.19 -30.83
C ALA A 380 11.13 -5.72 -31.02
N SER A 381 11.16 -6.48 -29.94
CA SER A 381 11.06 -7.96 -29.98
C SER A 381 9.63 -8.46 -30.24
N VAL A 382 8.60 -7.60 -30.21
CA VAL A 382 7.20 -7.98 -30.33
C VAL A 382 6.70 -7.73 -31.75
N LYS A 383 6.33 -8.78 -32.48
CA LYS A 383 5.79 -8.66 -33.84
C LYS A 383 4.36 -8.11 -33.85
N LYS A 384 3.51 -8.61 -32.92
CA LYS A 384 2.13 -8.14 -32.71
C LYS A 384 1.77 -8.36 -31.24
N GLY A 385 1.32 -7.32 -30.56
CA GLY A 385 1.00 -7.40 -29.14
C GLY A 385 0.40 -6.12 -28.61
N LEU A 386 0.22 -6.07 -27.30
CA LEU A 386 -0.30 -4.92 -26.56
C LEU A 386 0.82 -4.30 -25.71
N TYR A 387 0.91 -2.99 -25.67
CA TYR A 387 1.69 -2.24 -24.71
C TYR A 387 0.74 -1.58 -23.70
N ALA A 388 0.66 -2.10 -22.50
CA ALA A 388 -0.19 -1.57 -21.43
C ALA A 388 0.66 -0.65 -20.53
N VAL A 389 0.38 0.65 -20.59
CA VAL A 389 1.15 1.71 -19.93
C VAL A 389 0.60 2.01 -18.55
N ASN A 390 -0.74 1.95 -18.41
CA ASN A 390 -1.39 2.29 -17.15
C ASN A 390 -2.66 1.45 -16.93
N PHE A 391 -3.08 1.33 -15.67
CA PHE A 391 -4.24 0.56 -15.24
C PHE A 391 -5.17 1.39 -14.38
N GLY A 392 -6.49 1.21 -14.59
CA GLY A 392 -7.54 1.85 -13.80
C GLY A 392 -7.92 1.07 -12.55
N GLY A 393 -7.63 -0.22 -12.51
CA GLY A 393 -7.95 -1.11 -11.40
C GLY A 393 -8.01 -2.57 -11.85
N GLY A 394 -8.11 -3.46 -10.87
CA GLY A 394 -8.21 -4.89 -11.07
C GLY A 394 -8.52 -5.61 -9.77
N GLN A 395 -8.65 -6.91 -9.87
CA GLN A 395 -8.89 -7.79 -8.72
C GLN A 395 -8.30 -9.16 -8.96
N VAL A 396 -8.03 -9.88 -7.88
CA VAL A 396 -7.49 -11.23 -7.87
C VAL A 396 -8.32 -12.16 -7.00
N ASP A 397 -8.46 -13.39 -7.43
CA ASP A 397 -8.84 -14.51 -6.57
C ASP A 397 -7.55 -15.17 -6.05
N ILE A 398 -7.19 -14.90 -4.82
CA ILE A 398 -5.95 -15.38 -4.18
C ILE A 398 -5.89 -16.90 -4.06
N THR A 399 -7.03 -17.59 -4.02
CA THR A 399 -7.10 -19.06 -3.87
C THR A 399 -6.55 -19.77 -5.11
N ASN A 400 -6.85 -19.26 -6.30
CA ASN A 400 -6.45 -19.85 -7.57
C ASN A 400 -5.53 -18.96 -8.39
N GLY A 401 -5.27 -17.71 -7.95
CA GLY A 401 -4.41 -16.74 -8.60
C GLY A 401 -4.99 -16.09 -9.86
N LYS A 402 -6.29 -16.29 -10.18
CA LYS A 402 -6.92 -15.65 -11.32
C LYS A 402 -7.04 -14.16 -11.11
N PHE A 403 -6.67 -13.37 -12.12
CA PHE A 403 -6.78 -11.91 -12.10
C PHE A 403 -7.49 -11.35 -13.33
N VAL A 404 -8.06 -10.16 -13.13
CA VAL A 404 -8.65 -9.33 -14.19
C VAL A 404 -8.21 -7.89 -13.96
N PHE A 405 -7.57 -7.27 -14.97
CA PHE A 405 -7.09 -5.88 -14.91
C PHE A 405 -7.49 -5.10 -16.14
N SER A 406 -8.09 -3.92 -15.94
CA SER A 406 -8.46 -3.01 -17.03
C SER A 406 -7.38 -1.97 -17.25
N ALA A 407 -6.81 -1.93 -18.46
CA ALA A 407 -5.89 -0.90 -18.86
C ALA A 407 -6.63 0.43 -19.04
N SER A 408 -6.13 1.50 -18.43
CA SER A 408 -6.59 2.87 -18.62
C SER A 408 -5.83 3.59 -19.73
N GLU A 409 -4.67 3.06 -20.12
CA GLU A 409 -3.86 3.52 -21.24
C GLU A 409 -3.12 2.33 -21.85
N ALA A 410 -3.34 2.07 -23.13
CA ALA A 410 -2.69 1.00 -23.85
C ALA A 410 -2.54 1.31 -25.33
N PHE A 411 -1.58 0.66 -25.98
CA PHE A 411 -1.27 0.80 -27.40
C PHE A 411 -1.09 -0.56 -28.07
N MET A 412 -1.32 -0.64 -29.35
CA MET A 412 -0.88 -1.80 -30.13
C MET A 412 0.60 -1.71 -30.43
N ILE A 413 1.24 -2.87 -30.45
CA ILE A 413 2.59 -3.06 -31.01
C ILE A 413 2.45 -3.84 -32.30
N GLU A 414 3.02 -3.29 -33.39
CA GLU A 414 3.07 -3.92 -34.69
C GLU A 414 4.48 -3.81 -35.26
N ASP A 415 5.05 -4.94 -35.66
CA ASP A 415 6.41 -5.06 -36.20
C ASP A 415 7.48 -4.33 -35.36
N GLY A 416 7.41 -4.52 -34.03
CA GLY A 416 8.37 -3.95 -33.08
C GLY A 416 8.21 -2.47 -32.81
N LYS A 417 7.07 -1.86 -33.16
CA LYS A 417 6.79 -0.44 -32.94
C LYS A 417 5.46 -0.25 -32.23
N VAL A 418 5.43 0.68 -31.29
CA VAL A 418 4.17 1.19 -30.71
C VAL A 418 3.44 1.98 -31.80
N THR A 419 2.17 1.65 -32.06
CA THR A 419 1.41 2.21 -33.17
C THR A 419 0.25 3.10 -32.68
N TYR A 420 -0.95 2.60 -32.57
CA TYR A 420 -2.13 3.40 -32.20
C TYR A 420 -2.63 3.03 -30.80
N PRO A 421 -3.24 4.01 -30.10
CA PRO A 421 -3.82 3.76 -28.79
C PRO A 421 -5.10 2.92 -28.89
N VAL A 422 -5.32 2.09 -27.86
CA VAL A 422 -6.51 1.24 -27.74
C VAL A 422 -7.15 1.40 -26.36
N LYS A 423 -8.48 1.25 -26.29
CA LYS A 423 -9.24 1.26 -25.04
C LYS A 423 -10.08 0.00 -24.86
N GLY A 424 -10.47 -0.27 -23.62
CA GLY A 424 -11.23 -1.48 -23.26
C GLY A 424 -10.39 -2.73 -23.23
N ALA A 425 -9.06 -2.63 -23.25
CA ALA A 425 -8.18 -3.76 -23.06
C ALA A 425 -8.25 -4.23 -21.61
N THR A 426 -8.60 -5.49 -21.42
CA THR A 426 -8.64 -6.15 -20.11
C THR A 426 -7.69 -7.33 -20.10
N LEU A 427 -6.70 -7.31 -19.21
CA LEU A 427 -5.77 -8.43 -19.05
C LEU A 427 -6.40 -9.48 -18.13
N ILE A 428 -6.45 -10.70 -18.60
CA ILE A 428 -7.02 -11.85 -17.89
C ILE A 428 -5.95 -12.94 -17.82
N GLY A 429 -5.73 -13.45 -16.61
CA GLY A 429 -4.72 -14.48 -16.42
C GLY A 429 -4.76 -15.15 -15.06
N ASN A 430 -3.70 -15.89 -14.79
CA ASN A 430 -3.42 -16.49 -13.50
C ASN A 430 -2.02 -16.04 -13.08
N GLY A 431 -1.86 -15.51 -11.87
CA GLY A 431 -0.62 -14.88 -11.42
C GLY A 431 0.59 -15.81 -11.48
N PRO A 432 0.56 -17.00 -10.84
CA PRO A 432 1.64 -17.97 -10.92
C PRO A 432 2.02 -18.36 -12.37
N ASP A 433 1.03 -18.54 -13.24
CA ASP A 433 1.26 -18.89 -14.65
C ASP A 433 1.86 -17.68 -15.41
N ALA A 434 1.30 -16.49 -15.27
CA ALA A 434 1.79 -15.28 -15.95
C ALA A 434 3.25 -14.96 -15.62
N LEU A 435 3.68 -15.14 -14.36
CA LEU A 435 5.06 -14.93 -13.96
C LEU A 435 6.03 -15.92 -14.61
N THR A 436 5.60 -17.15 -14.92
CA THR A 436 6.46 -18.13 -15.63
C THR A 436 6.64 -17.79 -17.09
N ARG A 437 5.78 -16.91 -17.65
CA ARG A 437 5.81 -16.46 -19.05
C ARG A 437 6.51 -15.11 -19.24
N VAL A 438 7.08 -14.53 -18.18
CA VAL A 438 7.94 -13.34 -18.30
C VAL A 438 9.18 -13.73 -19.12
N SER A 439 9.34 -13.13 -20.28
CA SER A 439 10.43 -13.48 -21.20
C SER A 439 11.52 -12.42 -21.29
N MET A 440 11.21 -11.15 -20.97
CA MET A 440 12.19 -10.06 -20.90
C MET A 440 11.85 -9.10 -19.76
N ILE A 441 12.89 -8.59 -19.09
CA ILE A 441 12.78 -7.67 -17.96
C ILE A 441 13.66 -6.45 -18.24
N GLY A 442 13.06 -5.26 -18.18
CA GLY A 442 13.72 -3.98 -18.44
C GLY A 442 14.70 -3.53 -17.37
N ASN A 443 15.56 -2.59 -17.72
CA ASN A 443 16.51 -1.95 -16.82
C ASN A 443 15.96 -0.64 -16.20
N ASP A 444 14.72 -0.30 -16.48
CA ASP A 444 14.02 0.95 -16.21
C ASP A 444 13.03 0.85 -15.02
N LEU A 445 13.41 0.15 -13.96
CA LEU A 445 12.56 0.06 -12.76
C LEU A 445 12.09 1.45 -12.32
N GLN A 446 10.79 1.58 -12.19
CA GLN A 446 10.14 2.71 -11.53
C GLN A 446 9.19 2.23 -10.42
N LEU A 447 9.02 3.05 -9.41
CA LEU A 447 7.97 2.90 -8.41
C LEU A 447 6.80 3.80 -8.79
N ASP A 448 5.61 3.47 -8.31
CA ASP A 448 4.41 4.31 -8.48
C ASP A 448 4.61 5.71 -7.85
N THR A 449 3.73 6.65 -8.15
CA THR A 449 3.81 8.02 -7.62
C THR A 449 3.28 8.18 -6.19
N GLY A 450 2.90 7.09 -5.52
CA GLY A 450 2.36 7.12 -4.16
C GLY A 450 0.83 7.22 -4.12
N VAL A 451 0.15 6.43 -4.95
CA VAL A 451 -1.33 6.41 -5.03
C VAL A 451 -1.95 5.14 -4.48
N GLY A 452 -1.16 4.09 -4.24
CA GLY A 452 -1.63 2.77 -3.89
C GLY A 452 -2.39 2.70 -2.57
N THR A 453 -3.53 2.01 -2.58
CA THR A 453 -4.29 1.62 -1.39
C THR A 453 -4.67 0.15 -1.57
N CYS A 454 -4.34 -0.67 -0.58
CA CYS A 454 -4.57 -2.10 -0.60
C CYS A 454 -5.76 -2.45 0.30
N GLY A 455 -6.72 -3.22 -0.22
CA GLY A 455 -7.87 -3.72 0.53
C GLY A 455 -7.73 -5.21 0.86
N LYS A 456 -8.01 -5.60 2.11
CA LYS A 456 -8.09 -7.01 2.54
C LYS A 456 -9.00 -7.12 3.75
N GLU A 457 -9.97 -8.03 3.72
CA GLU A 457 -10.92 -8.28 4.80
C GLU A 457 -11.60 -6.99 5.32
N GLY A 458 -11.97 -6.10 4.40
CA GLY A 458 -12.63 -4.82 4.73
C GLY A 458 -11.70 -3.74 5.29
N GLN A 459 -10.41 -3.98 5.38
CA GLN A 459 -9.40 -3.03 5.83
C GLN A 459 -8.58 -2.45 4.68
N SER A 460 -8.35 -1.15 4.71
CA SER A 460 -7.53 -0.41 3.74
C SER A 460 -6.22 0.05 4.35
N VAL A 461 -5.09 -0.15 3.65
CA VAL A 461 -3.79 0.37 4.08
C VAL A 461 -3.04 1.01 2.91
N PRO A 462 -2.25 2.08 3.16
CA PRO A 462 -1.38 2.68 2.15
C PRO A 462 -0.29 1.70 1.71
N VAL A 463 -0.08 1.58 0.40
CA VAL A 463 0.97 0.72 -0.18
C VAL A 463 1.68 1.43 -1.33
N GLY A 464 2.83 0.89 -1.71
CA GLY A 464 3.53 1.22 -2.94
C GLY A 464 3.68 -0.01 -3.84
N VAL A 465 3.79 0.23 -5.14
CA VAL A 465 4.04 -0.80 -6.13
C VAL A 465 5.14 -0.36 -7.10
N GLY A 466 5.70 -1.29 -7.85
CA GLY A 466 6.67 -0.94 -8.89
C GLY A 466 7.09 -2.13 -9.73
N GLN A 467 7.58 -1.81 -10.91
CA GLN A 467 8.22 -2.78 -11.80
C GLN A 467 9.02 -2.06 -12.90
N PRO A 468 9.94 -2.75 -13.56
CA PRO A 468 10.48 -2.31 -14.85
C PRO A 468 9.51 -2.65 -15.99
N THR A 469 9.83 -2.23 -17.21
CA THR A 469 9.16 -2.74 -18.43
C THR A 469 9.28 -4.26 -18.49
N LEU A 470 8.16 -4.96 -18.68
CA LEU A 470 8.09 -6.42 -18.73
C LEU A 470 7.44 -6.90 -20.01
N ARG A 471 8.00 -7.97 -20.62
CA ARG A 471 7.32 -8.73 -21.67
C ARG A 471 6.76 -10.03 -21.10
N ILE A 472 5.47 -10.25 -21.27
CA ILE A 472 4.76 -11.48 -20.88
C ILE A 472 4.16 -12.10 -22.14
N ASP A 473 4.52 -13.36 -22.44
CA ASP A 473 4.05 -14.03 -23.63
C ASP A 473 2.75 -14.79 -23.39
N GLY A 474 1.82 -14.71 -24.35
CA GLY A 474 0.60 -15.51 -24.37
C GLY A 474 -0.43 -15.14 -23.29
N LEU A 475 -0.54 -13.85 -22.92
CA LEU A 475 -1.57 -13.38 -21.98
C LEU A 475 -2.90 -13.18 -22.73
N THR A 476 -4.01 -13.49 -22.07
CA THR A 476 -5.34 -13.22 -22.63
C THR A 476 -5.71 -11.75 -22.45
N VAL A 477 -6.07 -11.12 -23.55
CA VAL A 477 -6.61 -9.77 -23.61
C VAL A 477 -8.08 -9.86 -23.99
N GLY A 478 -8.95 -9.38 -23.10
CA GLY A 478 -10.36 -9.09 -23.41
C GLY A 478 -10.41 -7.73 -24.10
N GLY A 479 -11.19 -7.63 -25.15
CA GLY A 479 -11.35 -6.41 -25.93
C GLY A 479 -12.82 -5.98 -26.05
N THR A 480 -13.02 -4.83 -26.69
CA THR A 480 -14.35 -4.28 -27.00
C THR A 480 -14.57 -4.17 -28.52
N ALA A 481 -13.63 -4.70 -29.31
CA ALA A 481 -13.75 -4.76 -30.76
C ALA A 481 -14.65 -5.92 -31.21
#